data_2ec7952d59a6d898d7ea62989730713f
#
_entry.id   2ec7952d59a6d898d7ea62989730713f
#
_cell.length_a   1.000
_cell.length_b   1.000
_cell.length_c   1.000
_cell.angle_alpha   90.00
_cell.angle_beta   90.00
_cell.angle_gamma   90.00
#
_symmetry.space_group_name_H-M   'P 1'
#
loop_
_entity.id
_entity.type
_entity.pdbx_description
1 polymer ?
#
loop_
_entity_poly.entity_id
_entity_poly.type
_entity_poly.pdbx_seq_one_letter_code
_entity_poly.pdbx_strand_id
1 'polypeptide(L)'
;MIDLFKFKISALNTKTILLEWREEPSDALLEHIIKFKSLIEKDFQVERCVTGYKSLLIEIKNKIKNLTYWEEYLKKLQKKNKPVIKGDHWKIPVCYDLKYAPDLLNLSKEINLDKSEVIKLHLSALYRVYFLGFLPGFLYLGGLDDRLYLRRKKKPLLKVPKGAVAIGGMQTGIYPNISPGGWHLIGNTPVNLFNPKKNPPCFAKPGDWISFEQIDSHTYTKIESEQQNGNYQLNKYD
;
A
#
# COMPACT_ATOMS: atom_id res chain seq x y z
N MET A 1 -12.27 0.43 28.56
CA MET A 1 -13.07 0.83 27.38
C MET A 1 -12.07 1.07 26.26
N ILE A 2 -12.19 0.35 25.15
CA ILE A 2 -11.35 0.59 23.96
C ILE A 2 -11.82 1.94 23.43
N ASP A 3 -10.95 2.94 23.51
CA ASP A 3 -11.24 4.27 22.95
C ASP A 3 -11.38 4.08 21.43
N LEU A 4 -12.60 4.19 20.94
CA LEU A 4 -12.90 3.97 19.53
C LEU A 4 -12.33 5.13 18.73
N PHE A 5 -11.49 4.86 17.75
CA PHE A 5 -11.00 5.87 16.81
C PHE A 5 -12.15 6.72 16.27
N LYS A 6 -12.07 8.04 16.45
CA LYS A 6 -13.13 8.97 16.01
C LYS A 6 -12.90 9.39 14.58
N PHE A 7 -13.91 9.26 13.74
CA PHE A 7 -13.86 9.74 12.37
C PHE A 7 -14.71 11.00 12.15
N LYS A 8 -14.27 11.79 11.19
CA LYS A 8 -15.08 12.84 10.55
C LYS A 8 -15.76 12.23 9.35
N ILE A 9 -17.01 12.59 9.09
CA ILE A 9 -17.77 12.16 7.93
C ILE A 9 -18.04 13.35 6.99
N SER A 10 -17.89 13.13 5.70
CA SER A 10 -18.17 14.11 4.66
C SER A 10 -18.80 13.43 3.44
N ALA A 11 -19.76 14.10 2.79
CA ALA A 11 -20.24 13.67 1.48
C ALA A 11 -19.41 14.35 0.38
N LEU A 12 -18.71 13.57 -0.43
CA LEU A 12 -17.93 14.09 -1.57
C LEU A 12 -18.83 14.40 -2.79
N ASN A 13 -19.90 13.62 -2.92
CA ASN A 13 -20.93 13.80 -3.92
C ASN A 13 -22.21 13.10 -3.45
N THR A 14 -23.21 12.99 -4.34
CA THR A 14 -24.51 12.41 -3.99
C THR A 14 -24.51 10.92 -3.68
N LYS A 15 -23.39 10.20 -3.92
CA LYS A 15 -23.28 8.75 -3.69
C LYS A 15 -22.02 8.35 -2.93
N THR A 16 -21.18 9.29 -2.56
CA THR A 16 -19.86 8.97 -1.99
C THR A 16 -19.68 9.65 -0.64
N ILE A 17 -19.41 8.85 0.37
CA ILE A 17 -19.13 9.27 1.73
C ILE A 17 -17.63 9.05 1.98
N LEU A 18 -16.97 10.02 2.60
CA LEU A 18 -15.59 9.92 3.09
C LEU A 18 -15.60 9.93 4.62
N LEU A 19 -14.95 8.93 5.20
CA LEU A 19 -14.58 8.91 6.60
C LEU A 19 -13.09 9.22 6.71
N GLU A 20 -12.74 10.13 7.63
CA GLU A 20 -11.36 10.52 7.90
C GLU A 20 -11.08 10.45 9.40
N TRP A 21 -10.01 9.76 9.77
CA TRP A 21 -9.52 9.69 11.15
C TRP A 21 -8.45 10.76 11.39
N ARG A 22 -8.45 11.34 12.60
CA ARG A 22 -7.47 12.38 12.99
C ARG A 22 -6.15 11.80 13.45
N GLU A 23 -6.19 10.58 13.95
CA GLU A 23 -5.05 9.85 14.45
C GLU A 23 -3.99 9.66 13.37
N GLU A 24 -2.73 9.64 13.78
CA GLU A 24 -1.65 9.30 12.86
C GLU A 24 -1.74 7.82 12.43
N PRO A 25 -1.28 7.49 11.21
CA PRO A 25 -1.28 6.12 10.71
C PRO A 25 -0.52 5.19 11.66
N SER A 26 -1.17 4.09 12.03
CA SER A 26 -0.64 3.04 12.89
C SER A 26 -1.29 1.72 12.55
N ASP A 27 -0.67 0.61 12.97
CA ASP A 27 -1.25 -0.73 12.75
C ASP A 27 -2.62 -0.87 13.41
N ALA A 28 -2.80 -0.27 14.58
CA ALA A 28 -4.08 -0.28 15.27
C ALA A 28 -5.19 0.45 14.49
N LEU A 29 -4.87 1.62 13.92
CA LEU A 29 -5.81 2.36 13.06
C LEU A 29 -6.08 1.60 11.76
N LEU A 30 -5.06 1.04 11.13
CA LEU A 30 -5.20 0.22 9.93
C LEU A 30 -6.13 -0.97 10.16
N GLU A 31 -5.89 -1.74 11.21
CA GLU A 31 -6.74 -2.87 11.59
C GLU A 31 -8.17 -2.43 11.87
N HIS A 32 -8.33 -1.29 12.54
CA HIS A 32 -9.64 -0.69 12.76
C HIS A 32 -10.35 -0.39 11.43
N ILE A 33 -9.68 0.27 10.48
CA ILE A 33 -10.24 0.64 9.18
C ILE A 33 -10.60 -0.62 8.37
N ILE A 34 -9.73 -1.62 8.31
CA ILE A 34 -9.97 -2.87 7.57
C ILE A 34 -11.20 -3.60 8.11
N LYS A 35 -11.30 -3.73 9.43
CA LYS A 35 -12.44 -4.37 10.09
C LYS A 35 -13.73 -3.59 9.83
N PHE A 36 -13.65 -2.28 9.99
CA PHE A 36 -14.80 -1.42 9.78
C PHE A 36 -15.30 -1.50 8.35
N LYS A 37 -14.38 -1.46 7.37
CA LYS A 37 -14.67 -1.72 5.96
C LYS A 37 -15.45 -3.03 5.78
N SER A 38 -14.95 -4.13 6.36
CA SER A 38 -15.58 -5.44 6.21
C SER A 38 -16.99 -5.54 6.81
N LEU A 39 -17.31 -4.70 7.81
CA LEU A 39 -18.66 -4.59 8.36
C LEU A 39 -19.57 -3.76 7.45
N ILE A 40 -19.05 -2.65 6.91
CA ILE A 40 -19.79 -1.72 6.04
C ILE A 40 -20.14 -2.40 4.72
N GLU A 41 -19.24 -3.18 4.14
CA GLU A 41 -19.46 -3.89 2.86
C GLU A 41 -20.53 -4.99 2.93
N LYS A 42 -20.98 -5.36 4.14
CA LYS A 42 -22.12 -6.26 4.32
C LYS A 42 -23.47 -5.57 4.16
N ASP A 43 -23.50 -4.24 4.17
CA ASP A 43 -24.74 -3.48 3.96
C ASP A 43 -25.12 -3.50 2.48
N PHE A 44 -26.36 -3.91 2.18
CA PHE A 44 -26.87 -3.99 0.81
C PHE A 44 -26.92 -2.65 0.08
N GLN A 45 -26.93 -1.53 0.80
CA GLN A 45 -26.89 -0.18 0.24
C GLN A 45 -25.50 0.23 -0.23
N VAL A 46 -24.46 -0.45 0.23
CA VAL A 46 -23.08 -0.16 -0.13
C VAL A 46 -22.71 -0.84 -1.44
N GLU A 47 -22.08 -0.10 -2.35
CA GLU A 47 -21.55 -0.61 -3.61
C GLU A 47 -20.13 -1.14 -3.40
N ARG A 48 -19.27 -0.32 -2.81
CA ARG A 48 -17.90 -0.67 -2.48
C ARG A 48 -17.28 0.28 -1.45
N CYS A 49 -16.18 -0.16 -0.83
CA CYS A 49 -15.35 0.66 0.03
C CYS A 49 -13.89 0.65 -0.44
N VAL A 50 -13.25 1.83 -0.39
CA VAL A 50 -11.84 2.00 -0.72
C VAL A 50 -11.09 2.57 0.49
N THR A 51 -10.07 1.85 0.95
CA THR A 51 -9.21 2.28 2.05
C THR A 51 -8.16 3.27 1.57
N GLY A 52 -7.89 4.31 2.36
CA GLY A 52 -6.72 5.17 2.28
C GLY A 52 -5.85 5.03 3.52
N TYR A 53 -4.87 5.93 3.68
CA TYR A 53 -3.89 5.84 4.77
C TYR A 53 -4.52 6.04 6.16
N LYS A 54 -5.45 6.99 6.27
CA LYS A 54 -6.29 7.25 7.45
C LYS A 54 -7.71 7.64 7.05
N SER A 55 -8.21 7.01 6.00
CA SER A 55 -9.54 7.30 5.48
C SER A 55 -10.20 6.06 4.90
N LEU A 56 -11.51 6.11 4.79
CA LEU A 56 -12.33 5.11 4.13
C LEU A 56 -13.37 5.82 3.27
N LEU A 57 -13.30 5.57 1.96
CA LEU A 57 -14.30 6.03 1.02
C LEU A 57 -15.37 4.95 0.87
N ILE A 58 -16.65 5.34 0.95
CA ILE A 58 -17.81 4.45 0.83
C ILE A 58 -18.65 4.93 -0.34
N GLU A 59 -18.79 4.11 -1.36
CA GLU A 59 -19.72 4.33 -2.45
C GLU A 59 -21.02 3.60 -2.17
N ILE A 60 -22.14 4.30 -2.28
CA ILE A 60 -23.48 3.76 -2.05
C ILE A 60 -24.31 3.73 -3.35
N LYS A 61 -25.16 2.71 -3.47
CA LYS A 61 -25.98 2.47 -4.68
C LYS A 61 -26.94 3.62 -4.99
N ASN A 62 -27.54 4.18 -3.95
CA ASN A 62 -28.54 5.24 -4.05
C ASN A 62 -27.98 6.58 -3.60
N LYS A 63 -28.71 7.67 -3.91
CA LYS A 63 -28.32 9.02 -3.44
C LYS A 63 -28.38 9.13 -1.92
N ILE A 64 -27.41 9.81 -1.34
CA ILE A 64 -27.39 10.21 0.07
C ILE A 64 -28.55 11.20 0.30
N LYS A 65 -29.60 10.76 0.97
CA LYS A 65 -30.71 11.61 1.35
C LYS A 65 -30.46 12.37 2.65
N ASN A 66 -29.73 11.73 3.57
CA ASN A 66 -29.44 12.28 4.89
C ASN A 66 -28.07 11.78 5.36
N LEU A 67 -27.10 12.68 5.50
CA LEU A 67 -25.74 12.36 5.96
C LEU A 67 -25.73 12.04 7.46
N THR A 68 -26.58 12.70 8.27
CA THR A 68 -26.70 12.43 9.71
C THR A 68 -27.15 11.00 9.99
N TYR A 69 -28.05 10.46 9.18
CA TYR A 69 -28.44 9.04 9.26
C TYR A 69 -27.23 8.12 9.09
N TRP A 70 -26.39 8.38 8.07
CA TRP A 70 -25.18 7.61 7.82
C TRP A 70 -24.17 7.76 8.96
N GLU A 71 -24.03 8.94 9.52
CA GLU A 71 -23.14 9.17 10.66
C GLU A 71 -23.54 8.35 11.88
N GLU A 72 -24.83 8.40 12.26
CA GLU A 72 -25.35 7.61 13.37
C GLU A 72 -25.25 6.10 13.13
N TYR A 73 -25.60 5.65 11.92
CA TYR A 73 -25.49 4.27 11.52
C TYR A 73 -24.05 3.74 11.62
N LEU A 74 -23.10 4.47 11.04
CA LEU A 74 -21.68 4.10 11.06
C LEU A 74 -21.11 4.13 12.47
N LYS A 75 -21.47 5.09 13.32
CA LYS A 75 -21.07 5.11 14.74
C LYS A 75 -21.61 3.90 15.51
N LYS A 76 -22.84 3.46 15.24
CA LYS A 76 -23.40 2.24 15.85
C LYS A 76 -22.70 0.98 15.34
N LEU A 77 -22.40 0.93 14.06
CA LEU A 77 -21.71 -0.20 13.42
C LEU A 77 -20.28 -0.33 13.96
N GLN A 78 -19.57 0.77 14.16
CA GLN A 78 -18.22 0.80 14.71
C GLN A 78 -18.13 0.15 16.11
N LYS A 79 -19.15 0.27 16.94
CA LYS A 79 -19.21 -0.37 18.28
C LYS A 79 -19.27 -1.91 18.22
N LYS A 80 -19.64 -2.49 17.08
CA LYS A 80 -19.70 -3.95 16.88
C LYS A 80 -18.36 -4.55 16.46
N ASN A 81 -17.30 -3.77 16.47
CA ASN A 81 -15.99 -4.14 15.92
C ASN A 81 -15.30 -5.23 16.78
N LYS A 82 -14.98 -6.37 16.18
CA LYS A 82 -14.19 -7.49 16.73
C LYS A 82 -13.25 -8.03 15.63
N PRO A 83 -12.43 -8.96 15.81
CA PRO A 83 -11.08 -9.15 16.29
C PRO A 83 -9.96 -8.95 15.24
N VAL A 84 -8.71 -9.31 15.61
CA VAL A 84 -7.45 -9.20 14.86
C VAL A 84 -7.53 -9.80 13.45
N ILE A 85 -7.10 -9.06 12.43
CA ILE A 85 -6.87 -9.60 11.08
C ILE A 85 -5.43 -10.14 11.04
N LYS A 86 -5.30 -11.45 10.91
CA LYS A 86 -4.01 -12.08 10.60
C LYS A 86 -3.72 -11.81 9.12
N GLY A 87 -2.79 -10.89 8.81
CA GLY A 87 -2.30 -10.65 7.44
C GLY A 87 -1.36 -11.75 6.99
N ASP A 88 -1.32 -12.00 5.70
CA ASP A 88 -0.33 -12.87 5.08
C ASP A 88 1.02 -12.16 5.01
N HIS A 89 2.14 -12.89 5.01
CA HIS A 89 3.47 -12.34 4.84
C HIS A 89 4.04 -12.76 3.46
N TRP A 90 4.48 -11.77 2.69
CA TRP A 90 5.04 -11.96 1.36
C TRP A 90 6.47 -11.46 1.30
N LYS A 91 7.37 -12.27 0.75
CA LYS A 91 8.77 -11.90 0.55
C LYS A 91 8.99 -11.56 -0.92
N ILE A 92 9.33 -10.30 -1.20
CA ILE A 92 9.44 -9.77 -2.56
C ILE A 92 10.91 -9.60 -2.93
N PRO A 93 11.40 -10.28 -4.00
CA PRO A 93 12.76 -10.10 -4.51
C PRO A 93 12.91 -8.72 -5.17
N VAL A 94 13.99 -8.01 -4.84
CA VAL A 94 14.30 -6.67 -5.35
C VAL A 94 15.76 -6.57 -5.75
N CYS A 95 16.02 -6.09 -6.96
CA CYS A 95 17.36 -5.74 -7.43
C CYS A 95 17.64 -4.26 -7.15
N TYR A 96 18.77 -3.99 -6.45
CA TYR A 96 19.22 -2.65 -6.11
C TYR A 96 20.43 -2.19 -6.95
N ASP A 97 20.75 -2.90 -8.04
CA ASP A 97 21.77 -2.46 -8.98
C ASP A 97 21.37 -1.14 -9.62
N LEU A 98 22.35 -0.27 -9.93
CA LEU A 98 22.09 1.09 -10.41
C LEU A 98 21.20 1.14 -11.67
N LYS A 99 21.25 0.10 -12.51
CA LYS A 99 20.34 -0.05 -13.66
C LYS A 99 18.86 -0.07 -13.23
N TYR A 100 18.57 -0.64 -12.06
CA TYR A 100 17.23 -0.82 -11.50
C TYR A 100 16.88 0.19 -10.40
N ALA A 101 17.89 0.92 -9.92
CA ALA A 101 17.83 1.85 -8.80
C ALA A 101 18.40 3.23 -9.16
N PRO A 102 17.84 3.94 -10.17
CA PRO A 102 18.47 5.15 -10.72
C PRO A 102 18.58 6.31 -9.73
N ASP A 103 17.76 6.33 -8.69
CA ASP A 103 17.79 7.40 -7.69
C ASP A 103 18.54 7.04 -6.41
N LEU A 104 19.00 5.80 -6.27
CA LEU A 104 19.58 5.28 -5.03
C LEU A 104 20.81 6.09 -4.57
N LEU A 105 21.71 6.44 -5.48
CA LEU A 105 22.88 7.25 -5.16
C LEU A 105 22.53 8.69 -4.77
N ASN A 106 21.55 9.29 -5.42
CA ASN A 106 21.11 10.64 -5.10
C ASN A 106 20.37 10.66 -3.75
N LEU A 107 19.49 9.70 -3.52
CA LEU A 107 18.80 9.52 -2.24
C LEU A 107 19.82 9.36 -1.11
N SER A 108 20.81 8.48 -1.26
CA SER A 108 21.83 8.23 -0.22
C SER A 108 22.60 9.50 0.16
N LYS A 109 22.93 10.35 -0.84
CA LYS A 109 23.55 11.65 -0.59
C LYS A 109 22.62 12.62 0.15
N GLU A 110 21.35 12.70 -0.26
CA GLU A 110 20.39 13.63 0.36
C GLU A 110 20.10 13.28 1.83
N ILE A 111 20.10 11.99 2.20
CA ILE A 111 19.88 11.55 3.58
C ILE A 111 21.19 11.28 4.35
N ASN A 112 22.35 11.55 3.73
CA ASN A 112 23.69 11.38 4.32
C ASN A 112 23.94 9.95 4.85
N LEU A 113 23.57 8.94 4.06
CA LEU A 113 23.86 7.53 4.32
C LEU A 113 24.54 6.91 3.12
N ASP A 114 25.36 5.86 3.35
CA ASP A 114 25.93 5.07 2.27
C ASP A 114 24.87 4.24 1.55
N LYS A 115 25.06 3.99 0.25
CA LYS A 115 24.16 3.15 -0.55
C LYS A 115 23.90 1.78 0.12
N SER A 116 24.92 1.17 0.66
CA SER A 116 24.82 -0.13 1.37
C SER A 116 23.95 -0.04 2.63
N GLU A 117 24.06 1.07 3.37
CA GLU A 117 23.23 1.30 4.56
C GLU A 117 21.77 1.55 4.19
N VAL A 118 21.50 2.33 3.12
CA VAL A 118 20.14 2.51 2.59
C VAL A 118 19.49 1.16 2.26
N ILE A 119 20.20 0.30 1.52
CA ILE A 119 19.71 -1.03 1.15
C ILE A 119 19.47 -1.88 2.41
N LYS A 120 20.43 -1.92 3.33
CA LYS A 120 20.33 -2.67 4.58
C LYS A 120 19.13 -2.25 5.41
N LEU A 121 18.91 -0.95 5.59
CA LEU A 121 17.75 -0.41 6.31
C LEU A 121 16.43 -0.78 5.62
N HIS A 122 16.38 -0.65 4.29
CA HIS A 122 15.19 -1.01 3.53
C HIS A 122 14.88 -2.51 3.59
N LEU A 123 15.89 -3.38 3.65
CA LEU A 123 15.73 -4.84 3.74
C LEU A 123 15.39 -5.31 5.16
N SER A 124 15.83 -4.60 6.19
CA SER A 124 15.65 -5.02 7.59
C SER A 124 14.24 -4.80 8.13
N ALA A 125 13.43 -3.96 7.46
CA ALA A 125 12.09 -3.63 7.90
C ALA A 125 11.05 -4.66 7.44
N LEU A 126 10.07 -4.90 8.30
CA LEU A 126 8.84 -5.61 7.96
C LEU A 126 7.75 -4.57 7.69
N TYR A 127 7.31 -4.49 6.46
CA TYR A 127 6.37 -3.46 6.00
C TYR A 127 4.93 -3.91 6.09
N ARG A 128 4.05 -3.03 6.53
CA ARG A 128 2.61 -3.25 6.52
C ARG A 128 1.98 -2.70 5.24
N VAL A 129 1.16 -3.48 4.56
CA VAL A 129 0.33 -2.98 3.46
C VAL A 129 -0.80 -2.16 4.03
N TYR A 130 -0.74 -0.84 3.86
CA TYR A 130 -1.79 0.06 4.35
C TYR A 130 -2.98 0.08 3.40
N PHE A 131 -2.73 0.27 2.12
CA PHE A 131 -3.78 0.21 1.11
C PHE A 131 -3.20 -0.03 -0.29
N LEU A 132 -4.08 -0.36 -1.21
CA LEU A 132 -3.80 -0.43 -2.63
C LEU A 132 -4.53 0.72 -3.32
N GLY A 133 -3.82 1.52 -4.14
CA GLY A 133 -4.40 2.70 -4.77
C GLY A 133 -3.46 3.38 -5.74
N PHE A 134 -3.82 4.52 -6.30
CA PHE A 134 -3.14 5.21 -7.37
C PHE A 134 -3.19 4.42 -8.69
N LEU A 135 -2.68 3.20 -8.72
CA LEU A 135 -2.80 2.24 -9.82
C LEU A 135 -3.31 0.90 -9.27
N PRO A 136 -4.02 0.09 -10.08
CA PRO A 136 -4.35 -1.27 -9.69
C PRO A 136 -3.09 -2.07 -9.31
N GLY A 137 -3.01 -2.52 -8.06
CA GLY A 137 -1.88 -3.25 -7.52
C GLY A 137 -0.70 -2.42 -7.00
N PHE A 138 -0.78 -1.08 -6.98
CA PHE A 138 0.24 -0.28 -6.29
C PHE A 138 0.12 -0.47 -4.78
N LEU A 139 1.21 -0.91 -4.16
CA LEU A 139 1.28 -1.16 -2.72
C LEU A 139 1.82 0.07 -2.00
N TYR A 140 1.01 0.63 -1.10
CA TYR A 140 1.45 1.63 -0.13
C TYR A 140 1.87 0.92 1.15
N LEU A 141 3.17 1.00 1.46
CA LEU A 141 3.79 0.28 2.56
C LEU A 141 4.22 1.24 3.66
N GLY A 142 3.75 0.99 4.88
CA GLY A 142 4.22 1.66 6.10
C GLY A 142 5.27 0.83 6.84
N GLY A 143 5.99 1.45 7.77
CA GLY A 143 7.06 0.81 8.52
C GLY A 143 8.46 1.09 7.96
N LEU A 144 8.60 2.10 7.09
CA LEU A 144 9.90 2.57 6.64
C LEU A 144 10.70 3.14 7.82
N ASP A 145 11.98 2.82 7.91
CA ASP A 145 12.91 3.42 8.86
C ASP A 145 12.96 4.94 8.66
N ASP A 146 12.88 5.72 9.73
CA ASP A 146 12.80 7.18 9.68
C ASP A 146 14.03 7.84 9.06
N ARG A 147 15.20 7.20 9.14
CA ARG A 147 16.43 7.62 8.46
C ARG A 147 16.32 7.60 6.94
N LEU A 148 15.37 6.84 6.38
CA LEU A 148 15.10 6.77 4.95
C LEU A 148 14.02 7.76 4.49
N TYR A 149 13.46 8.57 5.38
CA TYR A 149 12.41 9.53 5.03
C TYR A 149 12.94 10.61 4.11
N LEU A 150 12.35 10.70 2.92
CA LEU A 150 12.70 11.73 1.94
C LEU A 150 11.46 12.24 1.23
N ARG A 151 11.30 13.56 1.15
CA ARG A 151 10.17 14.18 0.45
C ARG A 151 10.14 13.73 -1.00
N ARG A 152 8.94 13.65 -1.57
CA ARG A 152 8.74 13.34 -3.00
C ARG A 152 9.52 14.32 -3.87
N LYS A 153 9.93 13.88 -5.04
CA LYS A 153 10.60 14.72 -6.04
C LYS A 153 9.76 15.95 -6.39
N LYS A 154 10.38 17.12 -6.49
CA LYS A 154 9.72 18.35 -6.94
C LYS A 154 9.20 18.24 -8.37
N LYS A 155 9.91 17.51 -9.23
CA LYS A 155 9.50 17.23 -10.62
C LYS A 155 9.29 15.72 -10.77
N PRO A 156 8.05 15.25 -10.91
CA PRO A 156 7.77 13.84 -11.14
C PRO A 156 8.39 13.34 -12.45
N LEU A 157 8.80 12.07 -12.48
CA LEU A 157 9.18 11.38 -13.71
C LEU A 157 7.91 11.10 -14.54
N LEU A 158 8.00 11.27 -15.84
CA LEU A 158 6.90 10.95 -16.78
C LEU A 158 6.71 9.44 -16.93
N LYS A 159 7.79 8.67 -16.78
CA LYS A 159 7.78 7.21 -16.92
C LYS A 159 8.61 6.57 -15.80
N VAL A 160 7.92 6.11 -14.76
CA VAL A 160 8.46 5.18 -13.77
C VAL A 160 8.30 3.77 -14.33
N PRO A 161 9.34 2.92 -14.33
CA PRO A 161 9.23 1.57 -14.85
C PRO A 161 8.31 0.68 -13.98
N LYS A 162 7.72 -0.34 -14.60
CA LYS A 162 7.04 -1.42 -13.89
C LYS A 162 8.00 -2.09 -12.90
N GLY A 163 7.50 -2.48 -11.74
CA GLY A 163 8.28 -3.13 -10.69
C GLY A 163 9.13 -2.16 -9.85
N ALA A 164 9.17 -0.87 -10.19
CA ALA A 164 9.99 0.09 -9.44
C ALA A 164 9.60 0.12 -7.95
N VAL A 165 10.59 -0.15 -7.09
CA VAL A 165 10.51 0.01 -5.64
C VAL A 165 11.01 1.40 -5.29
N ALA A 166 10.22 2.16 -4.54
CA ALA A 166 10.48 3.57 -4.37
C ALA A 166 10.12 4.10 -2.98
N ILE A 167 10.80 5.18 -2.57
CA ILE A 167 10.55 5.93 -1.34
C ILE A 167 9.93 7.28 -1.66
N GLY A 168 8.88 7.64 -0.92
CA GLY A 168 8.20 8.93 -1.04
C GLY A 168 7.58 9.38 0.27
N GLY A 169 8.17 10.39 0.91
CA GLY A 169 7.83 10.78 2.27
C GLY A 169 8.28 9.72 3.27
N MET A 170 7.37 9.30 4.12
CA MET A 170 7.57 8.26 5.14
C MET A 170 7.17 6.86 4.68
N GLN A 171 7.10 6.64 3.36
CA GLN A 171 6.54 5.44 2.77
C GLN A 171 7.51 4.81 1.77
N THR A 172 7.44 3.50 1.66
CA THR A 172 7.92 2.78 0.48
C THR A 172 6.74 2.18 -0.28
N GLY A 173 6.96 1.83 -1.55
CA GLY A 173 5.90 1.25 -2.38
C GLY A 173 6.44 0.71 -3.69
N ILE A 174 5.58 -0.01 -4.42
CA ILE A 174 5.96 -0.68 -5.64
C ILE A 174 5.00 -0.31 -6.77
N TYR A 175 5.56 0.18 -7.86
CA TYR A 175 4.81 0.53 -9.07
C TYR A 175 4.44 -0.72 -9.87
N PRO A 176 3.16 -1.06 -10.02
CA PRO A 176 2.73 -2.29 -10.72
C PRO A 176 2.89 -2.20 -12.22
N ASN A 177 2.85 -1.00 -12.79
CA ASN A 177 2.91 -0.71 -14.22
C ASN A 177 3.66 0.58 -14.49
N ILE A 178 4.03 0.80 -15.76
CA ILE A 178 4.62 2.07 -16.19
C ILE A 178 3.62 3.20 -15.96
N SER A 179 4.06 4.26 -15.27
CA SER A 179 3.23 5.42 -14.95
C SER A 179 4.07 6.66 -14.64
N PRO A 180 3.51 7.87 -14.64
CA PRO A 180 4.16 9.00 -13.99
C PRO A 180 4.32 8.75 -12.49
N GLY A 181 5.36 9.34 -11.85
CA GLY A 181 5.55 9.21 -10.41
C GLY A 181 6.65 10.12 -9.86
N GLY A 182 6.49 10.56 -8.61
CA GLY A 182 7.41 11.48 -7.94
C GLY A 182 8.19 10.87 -6.77
N TRP A 183 8.21 9.54 -6.64
CA TRP A 183 8.98 8.87 -5.62
C TRP A 183 10.41 8.58 -6.09
N HIS A 184 11.35 8.39 -5.16
CA HIS A 184 12.75 8.08 -5.44
C HIS A 184 12.89 6.57 -5.69
N LEU A 185 13.32 6.20 -6.88
CA LEU A 185 13.44 4.81 -7.31
C LEU A 185 14.74 4.20 -6.76
N ILE A 186 14.61 3.29 -5.80
CA ILE A 186 15.74 2.68 -5.07
C ILE A 186 15.99 1.22 -5.45
N GLY A 187 15.12 0.61 -6.24
CA GLY A 187 15.22 -0.77 -6.69
C GLY A 187 14.13 -1.12 -7.69
N ASN A 188 14.15 -2.36 -8.14
CA ASN A 188 13.07 -2.89 -8.99
C ASN A 188 12.84 -4.37 -8.68
N THR A 189 11.57 -4.81 -8.73
CA THR A 189 11.17 -6.21 -8.61
C THR A 189 10.66 -6.75 -9.95
N PRO A 190 11.03 -7.97 -10.34
CA PRO A 190 10.48 -8.64 -11.51
C PRO A 190 9.07 -9.19 -11.28
N VAL A 191 8.54 -9.12 -10.05
CA VAL A 191 7.25 -9.72 -9.67
C VAL A 191 6.07 -8.97 -10.27
N ASN A 192 5.11 -9.70 -10.81
CA ASN A 192 3.83 -9.16 -11.26
C ASN A 192 2.91 -8.90 -10.07
N LEU A 193 2.69 -7.62 -9.73
CA LEU A 193 1.86 -7.23 -8.58
C LEU A 193 0.36 -7.31 -8.86
N PHE A 194 -0.03 -7.18 -10.12
CA PHE A 194 -1.43 -7.15 -10.53
C PHE A 194 -1.67 -7.93 -11.81
N ASN A 195 -2.65 -8.82 -11.79
CA ASN A 195 -3.10 -9.55 -12.97
C ASN A 195 -4.64 -9.58 -13.01
N PRO A 196 -5.30 -8.86 -13.94
CA PRO A 196 -6.77 -8.80 -13.99
C PRO A 196 -7.43 -10.13 -14.32
N LYS A 197 -6.66 -11.13 -14.82
CA LYS A 197 -7.16 -12.48 -15.10
C LYS A 197 -7.17 -13.40 -13.88
N LYS A 198 -6.55 -12.98 -12.76
CA LYS A 198 -6.53 -13.75 -11.50
C LYS A 198 -7.64 -13.28 -10.55
N ASN A 199 -8.07 -14.16 -9.67
CA ASN A 199 -8.98 -13.84 -8.58
C ASN A 199 -8.41 -14.36 -7.25
N PRO A 200 -7.96 -13.49 -6.34
CA PRO A 200 -7.91 -12.03 -6.46
C PRO A 200 -6.85 -11.56 -7.47
N PRO A 201 -7.05 -10.37 -8.08
CA PRO A 201 -6.16 -9.86 -9.12
C PRO A 201 -4.81 -9.35 -8.58
N CYS A 202 -4.73 -9.03 -7.27
CA CYS A 202 -3.50 -8.69 -6.55
C CYS A 202 -3.26 -9.76 -5.49
N PHE A 203 -2.01 -10.20 -5.32
CA PHE A 203 -1.68 -11.20 -4.30
C PHE A 203 -1.76 -10.63 -2.88
N ALA A 204 -1.44 -9.35 -2.71
CA ALA A 204 -1.47 -8.68 -1.42
C ALA A 204 -2.76 -7.87 -1.21
N LYS A 205 -3.16 -7.72 0.04
CA LYS A 205 -4.31 -6.93 0.51
C LYS A 205 -3.92 -6.05 1.69
N PRO A 206 -4.70 -5.01 2.00
CA PRO A 206 -4.48 -4.21 3.21
C PRO A 206 -4.43 -5.11 4.46
N GLY A 207 -3.43 -4.86 5.31
CA GLY A 207 -3.17 -5.65 6.49
C GLY A 207 -2.18 -6.81 6.30
N ASP A 208 -1.75 -7.10 5.08
CA ASP A 208 -0.65 -8.04 4.83
C ASP A 208 0.70 -7.43 5.20
N TRP A 209 1.70 -8.29 5.30
CA TRP A 209 3.08 -7.95 5.58
C TRP A 209 3.95 -8.18 4.34
N ILE A 210 4.90 -7.29 4.12
CA ILE A 210 5.89 -7.38 3.04
C ILE A 210 7.28 -7.29 3.65
N SER A 211 8.16 -8.22 3.28
CA SER A 211 9.60 -8.10 3.42
C SER A 211 10.26 -8.11 2.05
N PHE A 212 11.41 -7.48 1.94
CA PHE A 212 12.19 -7.47 0.71
C PHE A 212 13.40 -8.41 0.83
N GLU A 213 13.76 -9.00 -0.30
CA GLU A 213 14.97 -9.82 -0.45
C GLU A 213 15.83 -9.26 -1.57
N GLN A 214 17.10 -8.99 -1.28
CA GLN A 214 18.01 -8.52 -2.32
C GLN A 214 18.35 -9.65 -3.28
N ILE A 215 18.24 -9.35 -4.57
CA ILE A 215 18.69 -10.22 -5.66
C ILE A 215 19.63 -9.46 -6.59
N ASP A 216 20.46 -10.19 -7.33
CA ASP A 216 21.30 -9.65 -8.40
C ASP A 216 20.55 -9.54 -9.74
N SER A 217 21.18 -8.89 -10.72
CA SER A 217 20.61 -8.72 -12.06
C SER A 217 20.37 -10.04 -12.80
N HIS A 218 21.16 -11.07 -12.53
CA HIS A 218 21.00 -12.39 -13.16
C HIS A 218 19.72 -13.06 -12.64
N THR A 219 19.55 -13.09 -11.32
CA THR A 219 18.36 -13.63 -10.66
C THR A 219 17.10 -12.83 -11.05
N TYR A 220 17.23 -11.50 -11.19
CA TYR A 220 16.15 -10.65 -11.69
C TYR A 220 15.66 -11.12 -13.06
N THR A 221 16.57 -11.27 -14.03
CA THR A 221 16.24 -11.69 -15.40
C THR A 221 15.62 -13.10 -15.44
N LYS A 222 16.13 -14.01 -14.59
CA LYS A 222 15.58 -15.36 -14.47
C LYS A 222 14.12 -15.32 -13.99
N ILE A 223 13.83 -14.61 -12.90
CA ILE A 223 12.47 -14.47 -12.35
C ILE A 223 11.55 -13.79 -13.37
N GLU A 224 12.03 -12.76 -14.07
CA GLU A 224 11.26 -12.06 -15.12
C GLU A 224 10.83 -13.03 -16.24
N SER A 225 11.74 -13.90 -16.70
CA SER A 225 11.45 -14.94 -17.69
C SER A 225 10.44 -15.97 -17.16
N GLU A 226 10.62 -16.44 -15.93
CA GLU A 226 9.69 -17.37 -15.27
C GLU A 226 8.28 -16.76 -15.11
N GLN A 227 8.20 -15.46 -14.80
CA GLN A 227 6.93 -14.71 -14.75
C GLN A 227 6.21 -14.66 -16.10
N GLN A 228 6.98 -14.42 -17.20
CA GLN A 228 6.42 -14.39 -18.56
C GLN A 228 5.86 -15.74 -18.96
N ASN A 229 6.51 -16.82 -18.55
CA ASN A 229 6.10 -18.20 -18.81
C ASN A 229 5.03 -18.73 -17.84
N GLY A 230 4.63 -17.94 -16.84
CA GLY A 230 3.64 -18.34 -15.84
C GLY A 230 4.15 -19.32 -14.78
N ASN A 231 5.46 -19.56 -14.71
CA ASN A 231 6.09 -20.58 -13.86
C ASN A 231 6.57 -20.03 -12.51
N TYR A 232 6.57 -18.70 -12.31
CA TYR A 232 7.00 -18.11 -11.06
C TYR A 232 5.84 -17.99 -10.07
N GLN A 233 6.07 -18.46 -8.85
CA GLN A 233 5.18 -18.25 -7.71
C GLN A 233 5.91 -17.43 -6.63
N LEU A 234 5.26 -16.37 -6.17
CA LEU A 234 5.78 -15.58 -5.07
C LEU A 234 5.63 -16.38 -3.76
N ASN A 235 6.71 -16.43 -2.97
CA ASN A 235 6.71 -17.14 -1.71
C ASN A 235 5.87 -16.39 -0.66
N LYS A 236 4.93 -17.12 -0.07
CA LYS A 236 4.25 -16.74 1.14
C LYS A 236 5.03 -17.28 2.33
N TYR A 237 5.29 -16.43 3.29
CA TYR A 237 5.96 -16.80 4.53
C TYR A 237 4.90 -17.08 5.60
N ASP A 238 5.02 -18.22 6.26
CA ASP A 238 4.19 -18.58 7.42
C ASP A 238 4.68 -17.90 8.70
#